data_bd6c962b74228e7e3ab5fe66470023ed
#
_entry.id   bd6c962b74228e7e3ab5fe66470023ed
#
_cell.length_a   1.000
_cell.length_b   1.000
_cell.length_c   1.000
_cell.angle_alpha   90.00
_cell.angle_beta   90.00
_cell.angle_gamma   90.00
#
_symmetry.space_group_name_H-M   'P 1'
#
loop_
_entity.id
_entity.type
_entity.pdbx_description
1 polymer ?
#
loop_
_entity_poly.entity_id
_entity_poly.type
_entity_poly.pdbx_seq_one_letter_code
_entity_poly.pdbx_strand_id
1 'polypeptide(L)'
;MIRMHKIYALFLKDNITYGRQPYDYKEGTIVCFAPGQVAAIEMSKDVKPTAHGVLFHPDFIRGTMLGQEIKKYSFFSYETREALHLSETERETVMDCFHKIEAELEHNIDRHSRRLITANIGLLLDYCMRFYERQFTTREVSNKDVVVRFERLLDEYFDSQAPQENVLPSVKYFADKVFLSPNYFGDMISKQTGKTVTEYIQDKLIGRAKELLLSTSKPMSEIAYSLGFQYPQHMSRMFKRIVGITPNEFRIQGA
;
A
#
# COMPACT_ATOMS: atom_id res chain seq x y z
N MET A 1 0.04 23.82 -8.27
CA MET A 1 -0.80 22.69 -7.88
C MET A 1 -1.45 22.14 -9.13
N ILE A 2 -1.11 20.93 -9.54
CA ILE A 2 -1.67 20.28 -10.74
C ILE A 2 -2.72 19.28 -10.26
N ARG A 3 -3.94 19.39 -10.78
CA ARG A 3 -5.04 18.48 -10.45
C ARG A 3 -5.16 17.43 -11.56
N MET A 4 -4.91 16.16 -11.22
CA MET A 4 -5.00 15.02 -12.14
C MET A 4 -6.45 14.62 -12.36
N HIS A 5 -7.18 15.45 -13.13
CA HIS A 5 -8.58 15.16 -13.46
C HIS A 5 -8.68 13.97 -14.41
N LYS A 6 -9.25 12.85 -13.90
CA LYS A 6 -9.61 11.67 -14.70
C LYS A 6 -8.46 11.02 -15.50
N ILE A 7 -7.18 11.19 -15.11
CA ILE A 7 -6.04 10.57 -15.78
C ILE A 7 -5.14 9.85 -14.78
N TYR A 8 -4.55 8.74 -15.20
CA TYR A 8 -3.37 8.18 -14.58
C TYR A 8 -2.13 8.91 -15.07
N ALA A 9 -1.18 9.15 -14.21
CA ALA A 9 0.08 9.76 -14.60
C ALA A 9 1.25 9.06 -13.89
N LEU A 10 2.33 8.86 -14.63
CA LEU A 10 3.60 8.36 -14.13
C LEU A 10 4.69 9.27 -14.65
N PHE A 11 5.52 9.79 -13.77
CA PHE A 11 6.63 10.66 -14.11
C PHE A 11 7.94 10.09 -13.58
N LEU A 12 8.90 9.93 -14.47
CA LEU A 12 10.31 9.73 -14.14
C LEU A 12 10.98 11.10 -14.07
N LYS A 13 11.59 11.42 -12.95
CA LYS A 13 12.30 12.68 -12.70
C LYS A 13 13.76 12.39 -12.40
N ASP A 14 14.62 13.14 -13.06
CA ASP A 14 16.05 13.13 -12.80
C ASP A 14 16.40 14.19 -11.73
N ASN A 15 17.34 13.86 -10.84
CA ASN A 15 17.95 14.78 -9.87
C ASN A 15 17.00 15.49 -8.86
N ILE A 16 15.88 14.88 -8.47
CA ILE A 16 15.02 15.45 -7.42
C ILE A 16 15.18 14.68 -6.12
N THR A 17 15.40 15.41 -5.03
CA THR A 17 15.48 14.87 -3.68
C THR A 17 14.09 14.83 -3.05
N TYR A 18 13.42 13.67 -3.07
CA TYR A 18 12.21 13.42 -2.30
C TYR A 18 12.49 12.33 -1.28
N GLY A 19 12.43 12.66 0.00
CA GLY A 19 12.43 11.68 1.09
C GLY A 19 13.52 10.60 1.01
N ARG A 20 14.67 10.91 0.40
CA ARG A 20 15.76 9.95 0.19
C ARG A 20 16.30 9.45 1.52
N GLN A 21 16.36 8.14 1.63
CA GLN A 21 17.14 7.47 2.66
C GLN A 21 18.58 7.23 2.18
N PRO A 22 19.56 7.03 3.08
CA PRO A 22 20.96 6.85 2.71
C PRO A 22 21.23 5.69 1.74
N TYR A 23 20.34 4.73 1.67
CA TYR A 23 20.42 3.53 0.82
C TYR A 23 19.57 3.61 -0.46
N ASP A 24 18.91 4.74 -0.73
CA ASP A 24 18.14 4.91 -1.96
C ASP A 24 19.06 5.22 -3.14
N TYR A 25 18.74 4.66 -4.29
CA TYR A 25 19.41 4.97 -5.55
C TYR A 25 19.16 6.42 -5.98
N LYS A 26 20.03 6.98 -6.80
CA LYS A 26 20.03 8.42 -7.14
C LYS A 26 19.71 8.72 -8.59
N GLU A 27 19.66 7.69 -9.45
CA GLU A 27 19.66 7.81 -10.91
C GLU A 27 18.30 8.20 -11.48
N GLY A 28 17.25 8.13 -10.68
CA GLY A 28 15.92 8.60 -11.06
C GLY A 28 14.87 8.31 -10.00
N THR A 29 13.79 9.06 -10.05
CA THR A 29 12.67 8.91 -9.13
C THR A 29 11.37 8.83 -9.90
N ILE A 30 10.59 7.76 -9.68
CA ILE A 30 9.25 7.62 -10.24
C ILE A 30 8.20 8.01 -9.22
N VAL A 31 7.26 8.85 -9.65
CA VAL A 31 6.03 9.18 -8.92
C VAL A 31 4.83 8.82 -9.79
N CYS A 32 3.82 8.21 -9.18
CA CYS A 32 2.59 7.78 -9.84
C CYS A 32 1.39 8.48 -9.22
N PHE A 33 0.41 8.81 -10.05
CA PHE A 33 -0.82 9.48 -9.62
C PHE A 33 -2.04 8.77 -10.20
N ALA A 34 -3.01 8.46 -9.35
CA ALA A 34 -4.32 7.98 -9.77
C ALA A 34 -5.23 9.13 -10.23
N PRO A 35 -6.29 8.83 -11.00
CA PRO A 35 -7.32 9.81 -11.32
C PRO A 35 -7.90 10.47 -10.08
N GLY A 36 -8.00 11.80 -10.10
CA GLY A 36 -8.58 12.60 -9.02
C GLY A 36 -7.60 13.05 -7.93
N GLN A 37 -6.37 12.58 -7.93
CA GLN A 37 -5.34 13.07 -7.00
C GLN A 37 -4.91 14.50 -7.34
N VAL A 38 -4.54 15.24 -6.30
CA VAL A 38 -3.97 16.59 -6.41
C VAL A 38 -2.48 16.50 -6.09
N ALA A 39 -1.62 16.81 -7.06
CA ALA A 39 -0.18 16.89 -6.86
C ALA A 39 0.24 18.35 -6.67
N ALA A 40 0.95 18.63 -5.58
CA ALA A 40 1.71 19.85 -5.42
C ALA A 40 3.16 19.57 -5.85
N ILE A 41 3.59 20.18 -6.94
CA ILE A 41 4.98 20.13 -7.38
C ILE A 41 5.62 21.46 -6.97
N GLU A 42 6.43 21.42 -5.92
CA GLU A 42 7.30 22.57 -5.57
C GLU A 42 8.51 22.53 -6.50
N MET A 43 8.58 23.49 -7.39
CA MET A 43 9.77 23.68 -8.22
C MET A 43 10.70 24.70 -7.53
N SER A 44 11.92 24.30 -7.21
CA SER A 44 12.98 25.23 -6.89
C SER A 44 13.25 26.10 -8.11
N LYS A 45 13.44 27.43 -7.90
CA LYS A 45 13.65 28.40 -8.99
C LYS A 45 14.93 28.13 -9.78
N ASP A 46 15.86 27.37 -9.23
CA ASP A 46 17.21 27.17 -9.77
C ASP A 46 17.42 25.84 -10.51
N VAL A 47 16.41 24.96 -10.52
CA VAL A 47 16.52 23.66 -11.18
C VAL A 47 15.43 23.54 -12.25
N LYS A 48 15.85 23.36 -13.51
CA LYS A 48 14.94 22.91 -14.59
C LYS A 48 14.91 21.37 -14.55
N PRO A 49 13.92 20.75 -13.90
CA PRO A 49 13.85 19.29 -13.88
C PRO A 49 13.51 18.78 -15.28
N THR A 50 14.29 17.83 -15.77
CA THR A 50 13.90 17.01 -16.90
C THR A 50 12.99 15.92 -16.37
N ALA A 51 11.82 15.73 -16.99
CA ALA A 51 10.90 14.68 -16.62
C ALA A 51 10.35 14.00 -17.88
N HIS A 52 10.37 12.67 -17.89
CA HIS A 52 9.62 11.87 -18.84
C HIS A 52 8.32 11.43 -18.18
N GLY A 53 7.21 11.44 -18.91
CA GLY A 53 5.93 11.10 -18.33
C GLY A 53 4.97 10.43 -19.30
N VAL A 54 4.23 9.47 -18.79
CA VAL A 54 3.09 8.86 -19.47
C VAL A 54 1.82 9.27 -18.73
N LEU A 55 0.89 9.84 -19.50
CA LEU A 55 -0.43 10.23 -19.03
C LEU A 55 -1.48 9.51 -19.87
N PHE A 56 -2.43 8.83 -19.22
CA PHE A 56 -3.48 8.12 -19.95
C PHE A 56 -4.83 8.18 -19.23
N HIS A 57 -5.88 8.26 -20.01
CA HIS A 57 -7.24 8.26 -19.48
C HIS A 57 -7.72 6.82 -19.20
N PRO A 58 -8.54 6.56 -18.18
CA PRO A 58 -9.11 5.23 -17.92
C PRO A 58 -9.86 4.64 -19.14
N ASP A 59 -10.48 5.46 -19.96
CA ASP A 59 -11.15 4.99 -21.18
C ASP A 59 -10.18 4.42 -22.20
N PHE A 60 -8.94 4.89 -22.25
CA PHE A 60 -7.92 4.37 -23.15
C PHE A 60 -7.57 2.91 -22.85
N ILE A 61 -7.57 2.53 -21.58
CA ILE A 61 -7.25 1.16 -21.13
C ILE A 61 -8.50 0.27 -20.98
N ARG A 62 -9.72 0.83 -21.12
CA ARG A 62 -10.97 0.07 -20.93
C ARG A 62 -11.06 -1.06 -21.95
N GLY A 63 -11.34 -2.30 -21.46
CA GLY A 63 -11.44 -3.50 -22.31
C GLY A 63 -10.10 -4.09 -22.73
N THR A 64 -8.98 -3.59 -22.22
CA THR A 64 -7.64 -4.19 -22.38
C THR A 64 -7.23 -4.97 -21.12
N MET A 65 -6.19 -5.81 -21.21
CA MET A 65 -5.59 -6.48 -20.05
C MET A 65 -5.20 -5.48 -18.98
N LEU A 66 -4.53 -4.38 -19.36
CA LEU A 66 -4.16 -3.31 -18.43
C LEU A 66 -5.36 -2.74 -17.70
N GLY A 67 -6.50 -2.54 -18.38
CA GLY A 67 -7.71 -2.03 -17.74
C GLY A 67 -8.32 -2.98 -16.69
N GLN A 68 -8.14 -4.30 -16.87
CA GLN A 68 -8.56 -5.29 -15.89
C GLN A 68 -7.61 -5.31 -14.67
N GLU A 69 -6.32 -5.10 -14.89
CA GLU A 69 -5.27 -5.25 -13.89
C GLU A 69 -4.85 -3.94 -13.20
N ILE A 70 -5.29 -2.78 -13.69
CA ILE A 70 -4.83 -1.46 -13.21
C ILE A 70 -4.94 -1.30 -11.68
N LYS A 71 -5.92 -1.95 -11.06
CA LYS A 71 -6.14 -1.90 -9.61
C LYS A 71 -5.10 -2.67 -8.79
N LYS A 72 -4.32 -3.57 -9.40
CA LYS A 72 -3.24 -4.27 -8.70
C LYS A 72 -2.03 -3.37 -8.41
N TYR A 73 -1.89 -2.28 -9.14
CA TYR A 73 -0.80 -1.34 -8.96
C TYR A 73 -1.12 -0.35 -7.84
N SER A 74 -0.92 -0.78 -6.59
CA SER A 74 -1.21 -0.02 -5.35
C SER A 74 -0.45 1.30 -5.26
N PHE A 75 0.73 1.38 -5.88
CA PHE A 75 1.60 2.55 -5.87
C PHE A 75 1.00 3.81 -6.54
N PHE A 76 -0.07 3.69 -7.30
CA PHE A 76 -0.84 4.86 -7.73
C PHE A 76 -1.52 5.60 -6.57
N SER A 77 -1.59 4.99 -5.39
CA SER A 77 -2.17 5.57 -4.18
C SER A 77 -1.13 5.92 -3.13
N TYR A 78 0.16 5.81 -3.45
CA TYR A 78 1.25 6.21 -2.57
C TYR A 78 1.41 7.72 -2.54
N GLU A 79 2.02 8.24 -1.47
CA GLU A 79 2.37 9.65 -1.40
C GLU A 79 3.69 9.93 -2.13
N THR A 80 3.90 11.18 -2.54
CA THR A 80 5.13 11.57 -3.28
C THR A 80 6.42 11.29 -2.51
N ARG A 81 6.38 11.33 -1.17
CA ARG A 81 7.52 10.95 -0.31
C ARG A 81 7.83 9.45 -0.31
N GLU A 82 6.89 8.63 -0.79
CA GLU A 82 7.00 7.19 -0.94
C GLU A 82 7.41 6.81 -2.38
N ALA A 83 8.00 7.74 -3.10
CA ALA A 83 8.41 7.58 -4.48
C ALA A 83 9.39 6.41 -4.68
N LEU A 84 9.36 5.81 -5.85
CA LEU A 84 10.29 4.77 -6.26
C LEU A 84 11.62 5.39 -6.67
N HIS A 85 12.72 4.94 -6.08
CA HIS A 85 14.08 5.33 -6.44
C HIS A 85 14.74 4.22 -7.26
N LEU A 86 15.28 4.60 -8.42
CA LEU A 86 15.83 3.68 -9.40
C LEU A 86 17.35 3.62 -9.34
N SER A 87 17.91 2.44 -9.59
CA SER A 87 19.29 2.28 -10.04
C SER A 87 19.44 2.69 -11.51
N GLU A 88 20.68 2.81 -11.99
CA GLU A 88 20.94 3.14 -13.39
C GLU A 88 20.31 2.13 -14.36
N THR A 89 20.49 0.83 -14.13
CA THR A 89 19.92 -0.23 -14.96
C THR A 89 18.38 -0.27 -14.90
N GLU A 90 17.78 0.03 -13.75
CA GLU A 90 16.34 0.15 -13.62
C GLU A 90 15.81 1.36 -14.37
N ARG A 91 16.53 2.48 -14.31
CA ARG A 91 16.21 3.69 -15.08
C ARG A 91 16.26 3.44 -16.59
N GLU A 92 17.30 2.77 -17.09
CA GLU A 92 17.40 2.39 -18.50
C GLU A 92 16.21 1.52 -18.91
N THR A 93 15.85 0.51 -18.12
CA THR A 93 14.68 -0.35 -18.38
C THR A 93 13.38 0.43 -18.47
N VAL A 94 13.20 1.41 -17.59
CA VAL A 94 12.03 2.30 -17.60
C VAL A 94 12.04 3.19 -18.85
N MET A 95 13.19 3.78 -19.18
CA MET A 95 13.34 4.63 -20.37
C MET A 95 13.04 3.88 -21.66
N ASP A 96 13.45 2.62 -21.76
CA ASP A 96 13.10 1.77 -22.92
C ASP A 96 11.59 1.63 -23.11
N CYS A 97 10.84 1.52 -22.02
CA CYS A 97 9.36 1.50 -22.10
C CYS A 97 8.80 2.83 -22.57
N PHE A 98 9.33 3.96 -22.07
CA PHE A 98 8.92 5.29 -22.55
C PHE A 98 9.20 5.47 -24.04
N HIS A 99 10.41 5.13 -24.50
CA HIS A 99 10.79 5.24 -25.92
C HIS A 99 9.89 4.37 -26.83
N LYS A 100 9.50 3.16 -26.41
CA LYS A 100 8.58 2.32 -27.18
C LYS A 100 7.20 2.92 -27.28
N ILE A 101 6.70 3.56 -26.21
CA ILE A 101 5.42 4.24 -26.22
C ILE A 101 5.48 5.47 -27.14
N GLU A 102 6.55 6.27 -27.04
CA GLU A 102 6.79 7.46 -27.84
C GLU A 102 6.89 7.11 -29.32
N ALA A 103 7.71 6.12 -29.67
CA ALA A 103 7.85 5.64 -31.06
C ALA A 103 6.52 5.21 -31.66
N GLU A 104 5.65 4.53 -30.90
CA GLU A 104 4.33 4.12 -31.38
C GLU A 104 3.38 5.32 -31.57
N LEU A 105 3.54 6.37 -30.77
CA LEU A 105 2.75 7.61 -30.91
C LEU A 105 3.22 8.50 -32.09
N GLU A 106 4.48 8.39 -32.49
CA GLU A 106 5.06 9.11 -33.62
C GLU A 106 4.71 8.44 -34.98
N HIS A 107 4.39 7.15 -34.96
CA HIS A 107 3.96 6.43 -36.15
C HIS A 107 2.49 6.73 -36.51
N ASN A 108 2.10 6.40 -37.75
CA ASN A 108 0.69 6.47 -38.15
C ASN A 108 -0.12 5.52 -37.24
N ILE A 109 -1.07 6.07 -36.50
CA ILE A 109 -1.94 5.33 -35.62
C ILE A 109 -2.81 4.35 -36.44
N ASP A 110 -2.72 3.07 -36.10
CA ASP A 110 -3.48 2.01 -36.73
C ASP A 110 -4.28 1.17 -35.70
N ARG A 111 -4.91 0.09 -36.18
CA ARG A 111 -5.71 -0.82 -35.33
C ARG A 111 -4.91 -1.53 -34.24
N HIS A 112 -3.59 -1.57 -34.32
CA HIS A 112 -2.70 -2.26 -33.38
C HIS A 112 -2.10 -1.31 -32.36
N SER A 113 -2.01 -0.01 -32.66
CA SER A 113 -1.33 1.00 -31.84
C SER A 113 -1.86 1.02 -30.40
N ARG A 114 -3.18 1.00 -30.20
CA ARG A 114 -3.75 0.95 -28.84
C ARG A 114 -3.28 -0.26 -28.05
N ARG A 115 -3.19 -1.45 -28.70
CA ARG A 115 -2.73 -2.67 -28.04
C ARG A 115 -1.25 -2.59 -27.69
N LEU A 116 -0.43 -2.07 -28.59
CA LEU A 116 1.02 -1.93 -28.38
C LEU A 116 1.32 -0.92 -27.27
N ILE A 117 0.65 0.23 -27.28
CA ILE A 117 0.81 1.25 -26.25
C ILE A 117 0.37 0.71 -24.88
N THR A 118 -0.82 0.09 -24.78
CA THR A 118 -1.30 -0.44 -23.49
C THR A 118 -0.45 -1.60 -22.97
N ALA A 119 0.14 -2.42 -23.84
CA ALA A 119 1.08 -3.48 -23.46
C ALA A 119 2.39 -2.89 -22.89
N ASN A 120 2.95 -1.86 -23.51
CA ASN A 120 4.15 -1.20 -23.01
C ASN A 120 3.89 -0.44 -21.70
N ILE A 121 2.72 0.20 -21.53
CA ILE A 121 2.33 0.77 -20.24
C ILE A 121 2.23 -0.33 -19.18
N GLY A 122 1.59 -1.47 -19.47
CA GLY A 122 1.50 -2.60 -18.55
C GLY A 122 2.88 -3.11 -18.14
N LEU A 123 3.79 -3.30 -19.10
CA LEU A 123 5.17 -3.72 -18.84
C LEU A 123 5.92 -2.70 -17.95
N LEU A 124 5.77 -1.40 -18.23
CA LEU A 124 6.34 -0.34 -17.41
C LEU A 124 5.85 -0.42 -15.96
N LEU A 125 4.54 -0.63 -15.76
CA LEU A 125 3.96 -0.73 -14.42
C LEU A 125 4.39 -2.02 -13.70
N ASP A 126 4.55 -3.14 -14.40
CA ASP A 126 5.08 -4.39 -13.84
C ASP A 126 6.55 -4.22 -13.40
N TYR A 127 7.38 -3.49 -14.15
CA TYR A 127 8.73 -3.12 -13.71
C TYR A 127 8.69 -2.23 -12.45
N CYS A 128 7.83 -1.22 -12.42
CA CYS A 128 7.68 -0.39 -11.22
C CYS A 128 7.30 -1.23 -10.00
N MET A 129 6.39 -2.19 -10.13
CA MET A 129 6.00 -3.09 -9.04
C MET A 129 7.21 -3.91 -8.54
N ARG A 130 7.99 -4.52 -9.44
CA ARG A 130 9.22 -5.24 -9.10
C ARG A 130 10.22 -4.35 -8.37
N PHE A 131 10.40 -3.13 -8.82
CA PHE A 131 11.37 -2.20 -8.23
C PHE A 131 10.91 -1.67 -6.86
N TYR A 132 9.62 -1.49 -6.63
CA TYR A 132 9.08 -1.24 -5.29
C TYR A 132 9.35 -2.42 -4.35
N GLU A 133 9.15 -3.67 -4.81
CA GLU A 133 9.48 -4.83 -3.99
C GLU A 133 10.96 -4.89 -3.61
N ARG A 134 11.86 -4.58 -4.55
CA ARG A 134 13.30 -4.42 -4.27
C ARG A 134 13.52 -3.30 -3.25
N GLN A 135 12.87 -2.13 -3.42
CA GLN A 135 13.01 -0.99 -2.51
C GLN A 135 12.56 -1.33 -1.08
N PHE A 136 11.48 -2.08 -0.91
CA PHE A 136 11.07 -2.57 0.40
C PHE A 136 12.14 -3.47 1.03
N THR A 137 12.81 -4.29 0.23
CA THR A 137 13.90 -5.15 0.72
C THR A 137 15.14 -4.33 1.09
N THR A 138 15.55 -3.38 0.24
CA THR A 138 16.74 -2.54 0.51
C THR A 138 16.56 -1.60 1.70
N ARG A 139 15.32 -1.23 2.02
CA ARG A 139 14.95 -0.44 3.20
C ARG A 139 14.65 -1.29 4.45
N GLU A 140 15.07 -2.54 4.48
CA GLU A 140 14.70 -3.51 5.52
C GLU A 140 14.92 -2.99 6.94
N VAL A 141 16.05 -2.33 7.23
CA VAL A 141 16.36 -1.81 8.57
C VAL A 141 15.32 -0.75 8.99
N SER A 142 15.07 0.24 8.13
CA SER A 142 14.07 1.28 8.40
C SER A 142 12.65 0.72 8.45
N ASN A 143 12.34 -0.26 7.63
CA ASN A 143 11.04 -0.91 7.62
C ASN A 143 10.81 -1.75 8.88
N LYS A 144 11.84 -2.41 9.42
CA LYS A 144 11.77 -3.10 10.72
C LYS A 144 11.40 -2.16 11.84
N ASP A 145 11.97 -0.95 11.86
CA ASP A 145 11.61 0.07 12.85
C ASP A 145 10.13 0.45 12.76
N VAL A 146 9.58 0.53 11.54
CA VAL A 146 8.14 0.79 11.33
C VAL A 146 7.29 -0.39 11.80
N VAL A 147 7.72 -1.65 11.55
CA VAL A 147 7.02 -2.84 12.04
C VAL A 147 6.98 -2.85 13.56
N VAL A 148 8.10 -2.66 14.23
CA VAL A 148 8.20 -2.61 15.70
C VAL A 148 7.32 -1.48 16.26
N ARG A 149 7.35 -0.30 15.62
CA ARG A 149 6.49 0.82 16.01
C ARG A 149 5.01 0.49 15.85
N PHE A 150 4.65 -0.18 14.75
CA PHE A 150 3.28 -0.62 14.51
C PHE A 150 2.80 -1.63 15.56
N GLU A 151 3.62 -2.64 15.88
CA GLU A 151 3.29 -3.62 16.92
C GLU A 151 3.06 -2.95 18.26
N ARG A 152 3.93 -2.01 18.65
CA ARG A 152 3.73 -1.22 19.87
C ARG A 152 2.44 -0.40 19.85
N LEU A 153 2.15 0.29 18.73
CA LEU A 153 0.91 1.06 18.60
C LEU A 153 -0.34 0.16 18.64
N LEU A 154 -0.24 -1.07 18.15
CA LEU A 154 -1.30 -2.06 18.23
C LEU A 154 -1.54 -2.51 19.68
N ASP A 155 -0.48 -2.73 20.45
CA ASP A 155 -0.58 -3.02 21.87
C ASP A 155 -1.17 -1.87 22.66
N GLU A 156 -0.64 -0.65 22.48
CA GLU A 156 -1.14 0.58 23.11
C GLU A 156 -2.63 0.80 22.80
N TYR A 157 -3.08 0.49 21.57
CA TYR A 157 -4.50 0.62 21.19
C TYR A 157 -5.37 -0.31 22.05
N PHE A 158 -5.01 -1.58 22.17
CA PHE A 158 -5.79 -2.57 22.93
C PHE A 158 -5.67 -2.42 24.45
N ASP A 159 -4.63 -1.78 24.95
CA ASP A 159 -4.47 -1.46 26.37
C ASP A 159 -5.19 -0.14 26.76
N SER A 160 -5.59 0.67 25.77
CA SER A 160 -6.34 1.90 25.97
C SER A 160 -7.85 1.66 26.13
N GLN A 161 -8.61 2.74 26.32
CA GLN A 161 -10.08 2.70 26.31
C GLN A 161 -10.69 2.72 24.89
N ALA A 162 -9.88 2.90 23.85
CA ALA A 162 -10.37 3.01 22.47
C ALA A 162 -11.23 1.82 21.99
N PRO A 163 -10.90 0.55 22.34
CA PRO A 163 -11.78 -0.57 22.00
C PRO A 163 -13.18 -0.46 22.63
N GLN A 164 -13.30 0.13 23.81
CA GLN A 164 -14.59 0.26 24.52
C GLN A 164 -15.55 1.24 23.82
N GLU A 165 -15.07 2.10 22.95
CA GLU A 165 -15.88 2.97 22.08
C GLU A 165 -16.46 2.22 20.87
N ASN A 166 -16.38 0.89 20.85
CA ASN A 166 -16.84 -0.01 19.77
C ASN A 166 -16.25 0.29 18.40
N VAL A 167 -15.00 0.73 18.35
CA VAL A 167 -14.27 0.99 17.11
C VAL A 167 -13.12 0.00 16.97
N LEU A 168 -13.18 -0.84 15.95
CA LEU A 168 -12.01 -1.66 15.58
C LEU A 168 -10.98 -0.77 14.86
N PRO A 169 -9.68 -0.92 15.17
CA PRO A 169 -8.65 -0.11 14.53
C PRO A 169 -8.56 -0.43 13.04
N SER A 170 -8.43 0.60 12.22
CA SER A 170 -8.28 0.46 10.78
C SER A 170 -6.81 0.52 10.35
N VAL A 171 -6.52 -0.01 9.15
CA VAL A 171 -5.20 0.14 8.51
C VAL A 171 -4.81 1.63 8.44
N LYS A 172 -5.75 2.50 8.06
CA LYS A 172 -5.53 3.94 7.98
C LYS A 172 -5.11 4.55 9.32
N TYR A 173 -5.73 4.13 10.43
CA TYR A 173 -5.37 4.62 11.77
C TYR A 173 -3.88 4.41 12.07
N PHE A 174 -3.35 3.20 11.81
CA PHE A 174 -1.95 2.90 12.05
C PHE A 174 -1.02 3.56 11.03
N ALA A 175 -1.41 3.59 9.76
CA ALA A 175 -0.65 4.26 8.71
C ALA A 175 -0.44 5.75 9.04
N ASP A 176 -1.49 6.46 9.46
CA ASP A 176 -1.41 7.87 9.87
C ASP A 176 -0.45 8.05 11.07
N LYS A 177 -0.44 7.11 12.05
CA LYS A 177 0.45 7.14 13.21
C LYS A 177 1.93 6.91 12.89
N VAL A 178 2.22 6.20 11.81
CA VAL A 178 3.60 5.98 11.33
C VAL A 178 3.97 6.91 10.17
N PHE A 179 3.09 7.84 9.81
CA PHE A 179 3.28 8.83 8.74
C PHE A 179 3.49 8.22 7.35
N LEU A 180 2.72 7.18 7.03
CA LEU A 180 2.72 6.53 5.73
C LEU A 180 1.32 6.53 5.12
N SER A 181 1.24 6.42 3.79
CA SER A 181 -0.05 6.15 3.14
C SER A 181 -0.55 4.75 3.49
N PRO A 182 -1.87 4.52 3.58
CA PRO A 182 -2.42 3.21 3.95
C PRO A 182 -1.97 2.08 3.03
N ASN A 183 -1.85 2.34 1.73
CA ASN A 183 -1.43 1.33 0.76
C ASN A 183 0.07 1.02 0.86
N TYR A 184 0.94 2.05 0.93
CA TYR A 184 2.38 1.83 1.13
C TYR A 184 2.66 1.08 2.44
N PHE A 185 2.00 1.49 3.52
CA PHE A 185 2.11 0.82 4.82
C PHE A 185 1.66 -0.65 4.72
N GLY A 186 0.51 -0.92 4.07
CA GLY A 186 0.00 -2.27 3.87
C GLY A 186 0.96 -3.16 3.09
N ASP A 187 1.47 -2.67 1.97
CA ASP A 187 2.40 -3.41 1.11
C ASP A 187 3.75 -3.64 1.80
N MET A 188 4.26 -2.64 2.50
CA MET A 188 5.50 -2.73 3.27
C MET A 188 5.38 -3.75 4.42
N ILE A 189 4.32 -3.70 5.24
CA ILE A 189 4.08 -4.68 6.31
C ILE A 189 3.97 -6.09 5.73
N SER A 190 3.17 -6.25 4.67
CA SER A 190 3.00 -7.56 4.02
C SER A 190 4.32 -8.13 3.50
N LYS A 191 5.17 -7.31 2.90
CA LYS A 191 6.48 -7.72 2.39
C LYS A 191 7.45 -8.09 3.52
N GLN A 192 7.45 -7.34 4.63
CA GLN A 192 8.38 -7.57 5.74
C GLN A 192 8.00 -8.78 6.60
N THR A 193 6.72 -9.08 6.71
CA THR A 193 6.20 -10.01 7.72
C THR A 193 5.47 -11.22 7.15
N GLY A 194 5.12 -11.17 5.86
CA GLY A 194 4.27 -12.18 5.22
C GLY A 194 2.80 -12.11 5.62
N LYS A 195 2.39 -11.11 6.44
CA LYS A 195 1.01 -10.92 6.90
C LYS A 195 0.51 -9.53 6.53
N THR A 196 -0.75 -9.42 6.13
CA THR A 196 -1.40 -8.12 5.98
C THR A 196 -1.61 -7.43 7.32
N VAL A 197 -1.71 -6.10 7.31
CA VAL A 197 -2.03 -5.32 8.53
C VAL A 197 -3.35 -5.80 9.16
N THR A 198 -4.33 -6.16 8.33
CA THR A 198 -5.62 -6.67 8.78
C THR A 198 -5.47 -8.01 9.53
N GLU A 199 -4.63 -8.91 9.03
CA GLU A 199 -4.32 -10.18 9.72
C GLU A 199 -3.63 -9.94 11.06
N TYR A 200 -2.67 -9.00 11.13
CA TYR A 200 -2.05 -8.60 12.39
C TYR A 200 -3.07 -8.13 13.43
N ILE A 201 -3.98 -7.25 13.02
CA ILE A 201 -5.05 -6.75 13.90
C ILE A 201 -5.96 -7.91 14.36
N GLN A 202 -6.33 -8.81 13.45
CA GLN A 202 -7.18 -9.97 13.77
C GLN A 202 -6.47 -10.94 14.73
N ASP A 203 -5.20 -11.25 14.49
CA ASP A 203 -4.42 -12.12 15.36
C ASP A 203 -4.33 -11.55 16.78
N LYS A 204 -4.09 -10.24 16.91
CA LYS A 204 -4.05 -9.58 18.22
C LYS A 204 -5.39 -9.60 18.94
N LEU A 205 -6.49 -9.30 18.19
CA LEU A 205 -7.86 -9.40 18.72
C LEU A 205 -8.16 -10.80 19.26
N ILE A 206 -7.82 -11.83 18.50
CA ILE A 206 -8.06 -13.22 18.90
C ILE A 206 -7.16 -13.63 20.07
N GLY A 207 -5.90 -13.17 20.11
CA GLY A 207 -5.03 -13.35 21.27
C GLY A 207 -5.65 -12.79 22.54
N ARG A 208 -6.09 -11.53 22.52
CA ARG A 208 -6.77 -10.90 23.66
C ARG A 208 -8.09 -11.61 24.02
N ALA A 209 -8.87 -12.04 23.01
CA ALA A 209 -10.08 -12.82 23.25
C ALA A 209 -9.78 -14.14 24.01
N LYS A 210 -8.73 -14.88 23.61
CA LYS A 210 -8.28 -16.08 24.30
C LYS A 210 -7.90 -15.81 25.76
N GLU A 211 -7.12 -14.76 26.00
CA GLU A 211 -6.73 -14.35 27.36
C GLU A 211 -7.97 -14.08 28.25
N LEU A 212 -8.91 -13.26 27.76
CA LEU A 212 -10.14 -12.93 28.49
C LEU A 212 -11.06 -14.13 28.70
N LEU A 213 -11.12 -15.04 27.73
CA LEU A 213 -11.91 -16.29 27.83
C LEU A 213 -11.42 -17.21 28.93
N LEU A 214 -10.10 -17.29 29.13
CA LEU A 214 -9.45 -18.16 30.14
C LEU A 214 -9.31 -17.48 31.49
N SER A 215 -9.08 -16.18 31.52
CA SER A 215 -8.81 -15.44 32.78
C SER A 215 -10.05 -14.89 33.48
N THR A 216 -11.21 -14.90 32.79
CA THR A 216 -12.44 -14.29 33.33
C THR A 216 -13.69 -15.17 33.10
N SER A 217 -14.71 -14.99 33.96
CA SER A 217 -16.04 -15.55 33.78
C SER A 217 -16.99 -14.65 32.99
N LYS A 218 -16.48 -13.58 32.36
CA LYS A 218 -17.31 -12.61 31.62
C LYS A 218 -18.13 -13.27 30.51
N PRO A 219 -19.38 -12.83 30.29
CA PRO A 219 -20.17 -13.24 29.13
C PRO A 219 -19.46 -12.94 27.80
N MET A 220 -19.72 -13.74 26.76
CA MET A 220 -19.16 -13.55 25.40
C MET A 220 -19.44 -12.16 24.86
N SER A 221 -20.64 -11.63 25.11
CA SER A 221 -21.04 -10.28 24.69
C SER A 221 -20.17 -9.20 25.32
N GLU A 222 -19.88 -9.33 26.62
CA GLU A 222 -19.04 -8.36 27.34
C GLU A 222 -17.59 -8.39 26.84
N ILE A 223 -17.04 -9.59 26.59
CA ILE A 223 -15.70 -9.74 25.98
C ILE A 223 -15.69 -9.12 24.58
N ALA A 224 -16.71 -9.37 23.76
CA ALA A 224 -16.77 -8.80 22.42
C ALA A 224 -16.81 -7.27 22.45
N TYR A 225 -17.62 -6.67 23.32
CA TYR A 225 -17.69 -5.23 23.46
C TYR A 225 -16.38 -4.63 24.00
N SER A 226 -15.74 -5.28 24.97
CA SER A 226 -14.44 -4.81 25.50
C SER A 226 -13.31 -4.86 24.47
N LEU A 227 -13.45 -5.66 23.40
CA LEU A 227 -12.53 -5.76 22.30
C LEU A 227 -12.89 -4.86 21.10
N GLY A 228 -13.96 -4.05 21.20
CA GLY A 228 -14.36 -3.11 20.17
C GLY A 228 -15.29 -3.69 19.10
N PHE A 229 -15.86 -4.87 19.32
CA PHE A 229 -16.85 -5.40 18.39
C PHE A 229 -18.21 -4.78 18.66
N GLN A 230 -18.80 -4.19 17.65
CA GLN A 230 -20.17 -3.66 17.72
C GLN A 230 -21.22 -4.78 17.91
N TYR A 231 -20.93 -5.97 17.36
CA TYR A 231 -21.81 -7.15 17.44
C TYR A 231 -21.01 -8.38 17.90
N PRO A 232 -21.40 -9.03 19.02
CA PRO A 232 -20.69 -10.21 19.55
C PRO A 232 -20.57 -11.39 18.57
N GLN A 233 -21.55 -11.54 17.68
CA GLN A 233 -21.51 -12.57 16.65
C GLN A 233 -20.34 -12.38 15.64
N HIS A 234 -19.88 -11.15 15.41
CA HIS A 234 -18.73 -10.91 14.54
C HIS A 234 -17.44 -11.41 15.20
N MET A 235 -17.27 -11.19 16.49
CA MET A 235 -16.16 -11.78 17.26
C MET A 235 -16.21 -13.30 17.19
N SER A 236 -17.36 -13.91 17.47
CA SER A 236 -17.50 -15.37 17.49
C SER A 236 -17.20 -16.01 16.12
N ARG A 237 -17.63 -15.39 15.02
CA ARG A 237 -17.32 -15.86 13.66
C ARG A 237 -15.83 -15.72 13.34
N MET A 238 -15.21 -14.59 13.69
CA MET A 238 -13.78 -14.35 13.49
C MET A 238 -12.96 -15.36 14.30
N PHE A 239 -13.30 -15.54 15.57
CA PHE A 239 -12.65 -16.49 16.47
C PHE A 239 -12.70 -17.92 15.90
N LYS A 240 -13.91 -18.41 15.53
CA LYS A 240 -14.08 -19.74 14.94
C LYS A 240 -13.30 -19.91 13.63
N ARG A 241 -13.26 -18.88 12.79
CA ARG A 241 -12.50 -18.90 11.52
C ARG A 241 -11.00 -19.05 11.75
N ILE A 242 -10.45 -18.37 12.77
CA ILE A 242 -9.00 -18.33 13.03
C ILE A 242 -8.54 -19.47 13.93
N VAL A 243 -9.34 -19.82 14.94
CA VAL A 243 -8.99 -20.83 15.96
C VAL A 243 -9.51 -22.23 15.60
N GLY A 244 -10.53 -22.33 14.75
CA GLY A 244 -11.16 -23.59 14.35
C GLY A 244 -12.37 -23.99 15.19
N ILE A 245 -12.46 -23.54 16.45
CA ILE A 245 -13.54 -23.82 17.40
C ILE A 245 -14.22 -22.53 17.86
N THR A 246 -15.41 -22.63 18.43
CA THR A 246 -16.12 -21.47 18.97
C THR A 246 -15.46 -20.94 20.26
N PRO A 247 -15.67 -19.65 20.62
CA PRO A 247 -15.20 -19.12 21.89
C PRO A 247 -15.67 -19.90 23.13
N ASN A 248 -16.91 -20.43 23.10
CA ASN A 248 -17.45 -21.25 24.20
C ASN A 248 -16.73 -22.58 24.29
N GLU A 249 -16.54 -23.28 23.17
CA GLU A 249 -15.77 -24.55 23.15
C GLU A 249 -14.35 -24.32 23.65
N PHE A 250 -13.70 -23.20 23.22
CA PHE A 250 -12.35 -22.84 23.67
C PHE A 250 -12.30 -22.62 25.18
N ARG A 251 -13.27 -21.91 25.75
CA ARG A 251 -13.36 -21.69 27.22
C ARG A 251 -13.49 -23.01 27.98
N ILE A 252 -14.33 -23.94 27.50
CA ILE A 252 -14.55 -25.24 28.15
C ILE A 252 -13.30 -26.11 28.08
N GLN A 253 -12.54 -26.07 26.99
CA GLN A 253 -11.31 -26.85 26.83
C GLN A 253 -10.14 -26.32 27.64
N GLY A 254 -10.14 -25.03 28.00
CA GLY A 254 -9.08 -24.38 28.77
C GLY A 254 -9.39 -24.24 30.26
N ALA A 255 -10.57 -24.66 30.71
CA ALA A 255 -10.97 -24.74 32.12
C ALA A 255 -10.70 -26.13 32.66
#